data_6070782154764e7c943c76c40df96afd
#
_entry.id   6070782154764e7c943c76c40df96afd
#
_cell.length_a   1.000
_cell.length_b   1.000
_cell.length_c   1.000
_cell.angle_alpha   90.00
_cell.angle_beta   90.00
_cell.angle_gamma   90.00
#
_symmetry.space_group_name_H-M   'P 1'
#
loop_
_entity.id
_entity.type
_entity.pdbx_description
1 polymer ?
#
loop_
_entity_poly.entity_id
_entity_poly.type
_entity_poly.pdbx_seq_one_letter_code
_entity_poly.pdbx_strand_id
1 'polypeptide(L)'
;TDFKLFYNSVKAKDEGSPLKQAINETSAFSLAYDQNSFSFAFSSVNFHHQHLISYVYKLEGFDNEWYAAPENNIISYTNINPGKYTFRLRALNKDNKEIIDERELDIEVARPYWESGWAWAVYLLLFAILLRFIIQYAKNKMDKRYSKEKIRFFVNVAHDIRTPVSLIKGPLNDLGESEAL
;
A
#
# COMPACT_ATOMS: atom_id res chain seq x y z
N THR A 1 -15.14 20.40 24.56
CA THR A 1 -14.58 19.21 23.88
C THR A 1 -13.24 19.58 23.27
N ASP A 2 -12.24 18.75 23.45
CA ASP A 2 -10.91 18.90 22.86
C ASP A 2 -10.62 17.70 21.97
N PHE A 3 -9.93 17.92 20.85
CA PHE A 3 -9.55 16.88 19.91
C PHE A 3 -8.04 16.73 19.92
N LYS A 4 -7.57 15.47 19.97
CA LYS A 4 -6.13 15.15 19.98
C LYS A 4 -5.82 14.15 18.89
N LEU A 5 -4.74 14.41 18.16
CA LEU A 5 -4.10 13.45 17.25
C LEU A 5 -2.81 12.96 17.88
N PHE A 6 -2.61 11.64 17.95
CA PHE A 6 -1.42 11.05 18.56
C PHE A 6 -1.06 11.68 19.92
N TYR A 7 -2.07 11.88 20.78
CA TYR A 7 -1.96 12.51 22.11
C TYR A 7 -1.67 14.01 22.13
N ASN A 8 -1.46 14.66 20.98
CA ASN A 8 -1.27 16.11 20.89
C ASN A 8 -2.61 16.80 20.63
N SER A 9 -2.91 17.86 21.40
CA SER A 9 -4.09 18.69 21.17
C SER A 9 -3.96 19.43 19.84
N VAL A 10 -4.98 19.34 19.00
CA VAL A 10 -5.00 19.95 17.67
C VAL A 10 -6.09 21.02 17.61
N LYS A 11 -5.68 22.25 17.26
CA LYS A 11 -6.57 23.39 17.10
C LYS A 11 -6.86 23.67 15.63
N ALA A 12 -8.02 24.26 15.36
CA ALA A 12 -8.49 24.55 14.00
C ALA A 12 -7.55 25.46 13.16
N LYS A 13 -6.61 26.16 13.80
CA LYS A 13 -5.66 27.07 13.12
C LYS A 13 -4.25 26.52 12.98
N ASP A 14 -4.00 25.32 13.47
CA ASP A 14 -2.68 24.71 13.40
C ASP A 14 -2.39 24.25 11.95
N GLU A 15 -1.15 24.40 11.53
CA GLU A 15 -0.72 23.99 10.19
C GLU A 15 -0.84 22.46 10.05
N GLY A 16 -1.58 21.98 9.04
CA GLY A 16 -1.89 20.55 8.88
C GLY A 16 -3.05 20.02 9.76
N SER A 17 -3.78 20.89 10.45
CA SER A 17 -4.95 20.48 11.23
C SER A 17 -6.07 19.98 10.33
N PRO A 18 -6.70 18.81 10.64
CA PRO A 18 -7.89 18.35 9.96
C PRO A 18 -9.14 19.19 10.29
N LEU A 19 -9.05 20.02 11.34
CA LEU A 19 -10.15 20.84 11.81
C LEU A 19 -10.12 22.23 11.15
N LYS A 20 -11.19 22.58 10.46
CA LYS A 20 -11.40 23.94 9.89
C LYS A 20 -11.95 24.92 10.91
N GLN A 21 -12.68 24.44 11.89
CA GLN A 21 -13.33 25.17 12.97
C GLN A 21 -13.09 24.48 14.31
N ALA A 22 -13.47 25.11 15.40
CA ALA A 22 -13.42 24.45 16.71
C ALA A 22 -14.22 23.14 16.68
N ILE A 23 -13.73 22.09 17.33
CA ILE A 23 -14.38 20.78 17.34
C ILE A 23 -15.84 20.86 17.81
N ASN A 24 -16.18 21.84 18.63
CA ASN A 24 -17.54 22.07 19.10
C ASN A 24 -18.50 22.55 18.00
N GLU A 25 -17.99 23.16 16.95
CA GLU A 25 -18.75 23.73 15.83
C GLU A 25 -18.64 22.84 14.59
N THR A 26 -17.80 21.81 14.64
CA THR A 26 -17.55 20.90 13.53
C THR A 26 -18.54 19.75 13.59
N SER A 27 -19.24 19.50 12.48
CA SER A 27 -20.10 18.32 12.30
C SER A 27 -19.41 17.20 11.51
N ALA A 28 -18.39 17.53 10.72
CA ALA A 28 -17.63 16.55 9.93
C ALA A 28 -16.20 17.03 9.68
N PHE A 29 -15.25 16.09 9.69
CA PHE A 29 -13.86 16.34 9.29
C PHE A 29 -13.22 15.10 8.68
N SER A 30 -12.14 15.29 7.92
CA SER A 30 -11.39 14.19 7.33
C SER A 30 -9.97 14.11 7.88
N LEU A 31 -9.53 12.90 8.14
CA LEU A 31 -8.20 12.53 8.58
C LEU A 31 -7.40 11.97 7.41
N ALA A 32 -6.12 12.28 7.34
CA ALA A 32 -5.22 11.63 6.41
C ALA A 32 -5.03 10.15 6.81
N TYR A 33 -4.57 9.31 5.89
CA TYR A 33 -4.39 7.87 6.12
C TYR A 33 -3.45 7.53 7.29
N ASP A 34 -2.51 8.42 7.58
CA ASP A 34 -1.55 8.32 8.67
C ASP A 34 -2.08 8.91 10.00
N GLN A 35 -3.21 9.62 9.98
CA GLN A 35 -3.87 10.20 11.14
C GLN A 35 -4.95 9.26 11.71
N ASN A 36 -4.67 7.98 11.78
CA ASN A 36 -5.61 6.91 12.15
C ASN A 36 -5.74 6.66 13.66
N SER A 37 -5.12 7.50 14.48
CA SER A 37 -5.15 7.40 15.94
C SER A 37 -5.48 8.75 16.54
N PHE A 38 -6.65 8.86 17.16
CA PHE A 38 -7.18 10.12 17.67
C PHE A 38 -7.94 9.91 18.98
N SER A 39 -8.12 11.00 19.72
CA SER A 39 -8.90 10.97 20.96
C SER A 39 -9.76 12.23 21.12
N PHE A 40 -10.88 12.03 21.75
CA PHE A 40 -11.82 13.08 22.16
C PHE A 40 -11.77 13.24 23.66
N ALA A 41 -11.48 14.44 24.13
CA ALA A 41 -11.69 14.83 25.51
C ALA A 41 -12.93 15.72 25.60
N PHE A 42 -13.87 15.38 26.46
CA PHE A 42 -15.09 16.14 26.64
C PHE A 42 -15.30 16.47 28.12
N SER A 43 -16.00 17.57 28.37
CA SER A 43 -16.37 17.97 29.72
C SER A 43 -17.81 18.49 29.71
N SER A 44 -18.54 18.19 30.76
CA SER A 44 -19.84 18.80 30.99
C SER A 44 -19.65 20.18 31.62
N VAL A 45 -20.37 21.15 31.10
CA VAL A 45 -20.40 22.52 31.65
C VAL A 45 -21.34 22.64 32.86
N ASN A 46 -22.10 21.57 33.15
CA ASN A 46 -23.14 21.61 34.18
C ASN A 46 -22.60 21.21 35.55
N PHE A 47 -22.01 22.16 36.28
CA PHE A 47 -21.38 21.94 37.59
C PHE A 47 -22.33 21.46 38.70
N HIS A 48 -23.64 21.64 38.57
CA HIS A 48 -24.59 21.33 39.65
C HIS A 48 -25.14 19.91 39.62
N HIS A 49 -25.05 19.16 38.51
CA HIS A 49 -25.64 17.83 38.35
C HIS A 49 -24.71 16.79 37.71
N GLN A 50 -23.41 16.99 37.78
CA GLN A 50 -22.42 16.05 37.17
C GLN A 50 -22.55 14.61 37.66
N HIS A 51 -22.95 14.40 38.91
CA HIS A 51 -23.10 13.05 39.48
C HIS A 51 -24.36 12.32 39.00
N LEU A 52 -25.30 13.03 38.37
CA LEU A 52 -26.54 12.48 37.82
C LEU A 52 -26.44 12.16 36.33
N ILE A 53 -25.32 12.48 35.68
CA ILE A 53 -25.10 12.28 34.24
C ILE A 53 -24.09 11.16 34.04
N SER A 54 -24.42 10.24 33.17
CA SER A 54 -23.48 9.23 32.63
C SER A 54 -23.33 9.43 31.12
N TYR A 55 -22.13 9.22 30.61
CA TYR A 55 -21.88 9.33 29.18
C TYR A 55 -21.68 7.95 28.59
N VAL A 56 -22.27 7.75 27.40
CA VAL A 56 -22.02 6.56 26.57
C VAL A 56 -21.62 7.03 25.17
N TYR A 57 -20.76 6.27 24.55
CA TYR A 57 -20.25 6.63 23.23
C TYR A 57 -20.23 5.41 22.31
N LYS A 58 -20.21 5.68 21.02
CA LYS A 58 -20.07 4.67 19.97
C LYS A 58 -19.45 5.32 18.74
N LEU A 59 -18.51 4.63 18.10
CA LEU A 59 -18.04 4.96 16.76
C LEU A 59 -18.74 4.02 15.77
N GLU A 60 -19.78 4.50 15.13
CA GLU A 60 -20.50 3.72 14.12
C GLU A 60 -19.57 3.41 12.93
N GLY A 61 -19.62 2.17 12.46
CA GLY A 61 -18.69 1.63 11.48
C GLY A 61 -17.47 0.95 12.08
N PHE A 62 -17.22 1.12 13.38
CA PHE A 62 -16.12 0.47 14.11
C PHE A 62 -16.61 -0.31 15.33
N ASP A 63 -17.39 0.33 16.20
CA ASP A 63 -17.92 -0.25 17.43
C ASP A 63 -19.23 -1.03 17.14
N ASN A 64 -19.38 -2.19 17.75
CA ASN A 64 -20.61 -2.99 17.64
C ASN A 64 -21.70 -2.50 18.62
N GLU A 65 -21.30 -2.00 19.79
CA GLU A 65 -22.18 -1.61 20.88
C GLU A 65 -21.81 -0.25 21.49
N TRP A 66 -22.66 0.24 22.41
CA TRP A 66 -22.40 1.46 23.14
C TRP A 66 -21.51 1.17 24.36
N TYR A 67 -20.48 1.96 24.53
CA TYR A 67 -19.55 1.85 25.65
C TYR A 67 -19.77 2.98 26.65
N ALA A 68 -19.60 2.68 27.95
CA ALA A 68 -19.59 3.72 28.96
C ALA A 68 -18.30 4.54 28.83
N ALA A 69 -18.46 5.86 28.92
CA ALA A 69 -17.29 6.74 28.88
C ALA A 69 -16.41 6.54 30.13
N PRO A 70 -15.07 6.58 29.97
CA PRO A 70 -14.16 6.46 31.09
C PRO A 70 -14.24 7.68 32.01
N GLU A 71 -13.84 7.51 33.27
CA GLU A 71 -13.92 8.57 34.30
C GLU A 71 -13.11 9.85 33.96
N ASN A 72 -12.03 9.69 33.19
CA ASN A 72 -11.22 10.82 32.74
C ASN A 72 -11.82 11.57 31.55
N ASN A 73 -12.98 11.13 31.05
CA ASN A 73 -13.66 11.71 29.89
C ASN A 73 -12.78 11.82 28.61
N ILE A 74 -11.86 10.88 28.43
CA ILE A 74 -11.01 10.79 27.24
C ILE A 74 -11.30 9.48 26.53
N ILE A 75 -11.85 9.55 25.32
CA ILE A 75 -12.14 8.42 24.46
C ILE A 75 -11.05 8.38 23.40
N SER A 76 -10.35 7.26 23.27
CA SER A 76 -9.25 7.10 22.33
C SER A 76 -9.52 5.96 21.38
N TYR A 77 -9.31 6.22 20.11
CA TYR A 77 -9.32 5.23 19.04
C TYR A 77 -7.95 5.16 18.39
N THR A 78 -7.48 3.95 18.13
CA THR A 78 -6.16 3.72 17.55
C THR A 78 -6.27 2.77 16.37
N ASN A 79 -5.46 3.03 15.34
CA ASN A 79 -5.36 2.18 14.16
C ASN A 79 -6.70 1.95 13.46
N ILE A 80 -7.46 3.02 13.28
CA ILE A 80 -8.73 2.98 12.54
C ILE A 80 -8.44 2.81 11.05
N ASN A 81 -9.12 1.86 10.42
CA ASN A 81 -9.01 1.61 8.99
C ASN A 81 -9.54 2.79 8.16
N PRO A 82 -9.08 2.97 6.91
CA PRO A 82 -9.68 3.94 6.00
C PRO A 82 -11.17 3.67 5.81
N GLY A 83 -11.99 4.72 5.95
CA GLY A 83 -13.45 4.58 5.87
C GLY A 83 -14.19 5.80 6.39
N LYS A 84 -15.51 5.66 6.44
CA LYS A 84 -16.40 6.68 7.00
C LYS A 84 -16.99 6.16 8.30
N TYR A 85 -16.94 7.00 9.31
CA TYR A 85 -17.37 6.69 10.67
C TYR A 85 -18.19 7.84 11.22
N THR A 86 -19.15 7.54 12.09
CA THR A 86 -19.90 8.56 12.83
C THR A 86 -19.68 8.35 14.32
N PHE A 87 -18.98 9.28 14.95
CA PHE A 87 -18.80 9.26 16.41
C PHE A 87 -20.03 9.84 17.07
N ARG A 88 -20.65 9.06 17.97
CA ARG A 88 -21.83 9.45 18.75
C ARG A 88 -21.51 9.47 20.23
N LEU A 89 -21.84 10.55 20.90
CA LEU A 89 -21.71 10.73 22.33
C LEU A 89 -23.09 11.11 22.89
N ARG A 90 -23.57 10.31 23.85
CA ARG A 90 -24.84 10.55 24.53
C ARG A 90 -24.61 10.86 26.02
N ALA A 91 -25.29 11.86 26.49
CA ALA A 91 -25.44 12.12 27.92
C ALA A 91 -26.76 11.50 28.41
N LEU A 92 -26.65 10.60 29.37
CA LEU A 92 -27.80 9.90 29.94
C LEU A 92 -28.00 10.33 31.38
N ASN A 93 -29.25 10.43 31.81
CA ASN A 93 -29.58 10.51 33.22
C ASN A 93 -29.27 9.14 33.89
N LYS A 94 -28.52 9.15 34.97
CA LYS A 94 -28.12 7.91 35.68
C LYS A 94 -29.32 7.15 36.27
N ASP A 95 -30.37 7.87 36.66
CA ASP A 95 -31.52 7.27 37.34
C ASP A 95 -32.46 6.56 36.39
N ASN A 96 -32.86 7.20 35.32
CA ASN A 96 -33.86 6.66 34.38
C ASN A 96 -33.33 6.28 32.99
N LYS A 97 -31.99 6.48 32.75
CA LYS A 97 -31.34 6.22 31.46
C LYS A 97 -31.90 7.00 30.26
N GLU A 98 -32.66 8.04 30.50
CA GLU A 98 -33.11 8.93 29.43
C GLU A 98 -31.97 9.71 28.81
N ILE A 99 -32.02 9.91 27.49
CA ILE A 99 -31.06 10.70 26.75
C ILE A 99 -31.34 12.18 27.03
N ILE A 100 -30.37 12.86 27.66
CA ILE A 100 -30.45 14.29 27.94
C ILE A 100 -29.94 15.09 26.74
N ASP A 101 -28.85 14.61 26.13
CA ASP A 101 -28.20 15.27 25.00
C ASP A 101 -27.47 14.24 24.15
N GLU A 102 -27.40 14.48 22.86
CA GLU A 102 -26.68 13.65 21.91
C GLU A 102 -25.88 14.51 20.94
N ARG A 103 -24.66 14.09 20.67
CA ARG A 103 -23.80 14.71 19.70
C ARG A 103 -23.28 13.72 18.71
N GLU A 104 -23.33 14.08 17.44
CA GLU A 104 -22.81 13.32 16.31
C GLU A 104 -21.66 14.07 15.64
N LEU A 105 -20.68 13.30 15.15
CA LEU A 105 -19.51 13.84 14.47
C LEU A 105 -19.05 12.86 13.40
N ASP A 106 -19.12 13.27 12.14
CA ASP A 106 -18.69 12.45 11.02
C ASP A 106 -17.17 12.53 10.82
N ILE A 107 -16.55 11.39 10.69
CA ILE A 107 -15.11 11.23 10.56
C ILE A 107 -14.83 10.42 9.31
N GLU A 108 -14.08 10.97 8.38
CA GLU A 108 -13.62 10.25 7.21
C GLU A 108 -12.10 10.04 7.28
N VAL A 109 -11.66 8.78 7.34
CA VAL A 109 -10.24 8.42 7.28
C VAL A 109 -9.90 8.11 5.83
N ALA A 110 -9.02 8.93 5.23
CA ALA A 110 -8.64 8.79 3.84
C ALA A 110 -7.88 7.50 3.58
N ARG A 111 -8.04 6.95 2.36
CA ARG A 111 -7.24 5.80 1.91
C ARG A 111 -5.84 6.24 1.52
N PRO A 112 -4.83 5.39 1.75
CA PRO A 112 -3.49 5.67 1.28
C PRO A 112 -3.45 5.72 -0.26
N TYR A 113 -2.61 6.61 -0.80
CA TYR A 113 -2.51 6.84 -2.25
C TYR A 113 -2.07 5.60 -3.05
N TRP A 114 -1.34 4.67 -2.43
CA TRP A 114 -0.91 3.42 -3.07
C TRP A 114 -2.02 2.37 -3.23
N GLU A 115 -3.15 2.52 -2.56
CA GLU A 115 -4.36 1.71 -2.75
C GLU A 115 -5.33 2.31 -3.77
N SER A 116 -4.98 3.46 -4.34
CA SER A 116 -5.79 4.11 -5.37
C SER A 116 -5.81 3.31 -6.67
N GLY A 117 -6.91 3.39 -7.43
CA GLY A 117 -7.06 2.67 -8.69
C GLY A 117 -5.97 2.98 -9.72
N TRP A 118 -5.43 4.20 -9.74
CA TRP A 118 -4.33 4.56 -10.63
C TRP A 118 -2.99 3.93 -10.21
N ALA A 119 -2.77 3.70 -8.90
CA ALA A 119 -1.58 3.01 -8.41
C ALA A 119 -1.53 1.56 -8.91
N TRP A 120 -2.67 0.87 -8.96
CA TRP A 120 -2.78 -0.45 -9.55
C TRP A 120 -2.41 -0.45 -11.04
N ALA A 121 -2.79 0.56 -11.81
CA ALA A 121 -2.40 0.71 -13.21
C ALA A 121 -0.87 0.85 -13.36
N VAL A 122 -0.23 1.63 -12.49
CA VAL A 122 1.23 1.77 -12.46
C VAL A 122 1.92 0.46 -12.10
N TYR A 123 1.42 -0.28 -11.10
CA TYR A 123 1.97 -1.58 -10.73
C TYR A 123 1.88 -2.60 -11.87
N LEU A 124 0.75 -2.61 -12.58
CA LEU A 124 0.53 -3.50 -13.72
C LEU A 124 1.49 -3.15 -14.88
N LEU A 125 1.71 -1.86 -15.15
CA LEU A 125 2.65 -1.39 -16.15
C LEU A 125 4.09 -1.78 -15.80
N LEU A 126 4.51 -1.57 -14.55
CA LEU A 126 5.83 -1.97 -14.08
C LEU A 126 6.03 -3.48 -14.18
N PHE A 127 5.01 -4.26 -13.83
CA PHE A 127 5.03 -5.71 -13.97
C PHE A 127 5.18 -6.14 -15.44
N ALA A 128 4.45 -5.52 -16.35
CA ALA A 128 4.56 -5.80 -17.78
C ALA A 128 5.96 -5.48 -18.33
N ILE A 129 6.56 -4.36 -17.91
CA ILE A 129 7.93 -3.99 -18.29
C ILE A 129 8.93 -5.02 -17.77
N LEU A 130 8.80 -5.44 -16.51
CA LEU A 130 9.66 -6.45 -15.91
C LEU A 130 9.55 -7.79 -16.66
N LEU A 131 8.32 -8.22 -16.96
CA LEU A 131 8.07 -9.44 -17.72
C LEU A 131 8.71 -9.38 -19.11
N ARG A 132 8.56 -8.27 -19.82
CA ARG A 132 9.20 -8.03 -21.13
C ARG A 132 10.73 -8.13 -21.01
N PHE A 133 11.31 -7.55 -19.96
CA PHE A 133 12.75 -7.59 -19.74
C PHE A 133 13.26 -9.02 -19.50
N ILE A 134 12.53 -9.81 -18.70
CA ILE A 134 12.85 -11.22 -18.45
C ILE A 134 12.79 -12.03 -19.74
N ILE A 135 11.74 -11.86 -20.54
CA ILE A 135 11.59 -12.56 -21.81
C ILE A 135 12.74 -12.21 -22.76
N GLN A 136 13.09 -10.92 -22.86
CA GLN A 136 14.17 -10.46 -23.73
C GLN A 136 15.54 -10.98 -23.28
N TYR A 137 15.78 -11.00 -21.98
CA TYR A 137 17.00 -11.62 -21.41
C TYR A 137 17.09 -13.11 -21.73
N ALA A 138 16.00 -13.85 -21.58
CA ALA A 138 15.94 -15.28 -21.92
C ALA A 138 16.20 -15.54 -23.42
N LYS A 139 15.57 -14.76 -24.32
CA LYS A 139 15.82 -14.83 -25.75
C LYS A 139 17.28 -14.58 -26.12
N ASN A 140 17.86 -13.50 -25.60
CA ASN A 140 19.27 -13.18 -25.85
C ASN A 140 20.23 -14.28 -25.37
N LYS A 141 19.90 -14.96 -24.28
CA LYS A 141 20.69 -16.08 -23.77
C LYS A 141 20.58 -17.32 -24.69
N MET A 142 19.39 -17.57 -25.23
CA MET A 142 19.16 -18.68 -26.19
C MET A 142 19.87 -18.41 -27.52
N ASP A 143 19.76 -17.23 -28.09
CA ASP A 143 20.41 -16.86 -29.35
C ASP A 143 21.92 -17.03 -29.28
N LYS A 144 22.53 -16.64 -28.15
CA LYS A 144 23.97 -16.85 -27.92
C LYS A 144 24.36 -18.34 -27.86
N ARG A 145 23.47 -19.22 -27.37
CA ARG A 145 23.72 -20.68 -27.37
C ARG A 145 23.63 -21.24 -28.77
N TYR A 146 22.59 -20.91 -29.54
CA TYR A 146 22.44 -21.36 -30.93
C TYR A 146 23.59 -20.91 -31.82
N SER A 147 24.05 -19.67 -31.67
CA SER A 147 25.22 -19.16 -32.42
C SER A 147 26.49 -19.95 -32.11
N LYS A 148 26.74 -20.29 -30.84
CA LYS A 148 27.92 -21.09 -30.44
C LYS A 148 27.85 -22.51 -30.97
N GLU A 149 26.68 -23.16 -30.95
CA GLU A 149 26.48 -24.51 -31.48
C GLU A 149 26.67 -24.53 -33.01
N LYS A 150 26.14 -23.55 -33.72
CA LYS A 150 26.38 -23.39 -35.17
C LYS A 150 27.86 -23.25 -35.52
N ILE A 151 28.57 -22.41 -34.80
CA ILE A 151 30.02 -22.22 -35.01
C ILE A 151 30.78 -23.55 -34.74
N ARG A 152 30.46 -24.23 -33.63
CA ARG A 152 31.07 -25.54 -33.34
C ARG A 152 30.80 -26.59 -34.43
N PHE A 153 29.56 -26.62 -34.92
CA PHE A 153 29.20 -27.53 -36.02
C PHE A 153 30.05 -27.26 -37.26
N PHE A 154 30.18 -26.00 -37.70
CA PHE A 154 30.99 -25.62 -38.85
C PHE A 154 32.48 -25.95 -38.66
N VAL A 155 33.03 -25.70 -37.47
CA VAL A 155 34.42 -26.05 -37.16
C VAL A 155 34.68 -27.56 -37.24
N ASN A 156 33.76 -28.35 -36.69
CA ASN A 156 33.87 -29.80 -36.72
C ASN A 156 33.77 -30.34 -38.16
N VAL A 157 32.79 -29.87 -38.95
CA VAL A 157 32.63 -30.25 -40.36
C VAL A 157 33.87 -29.86 -41.17
N ALA A 158 34.42 -28.67 -40.97
CA ALA A 158 35.66 -28.23 -41.65
C ALA A 158 36.85 -29.14 -41.26
N HIS A 159 36.96 -29.55 -40.04
CA HIS A 159 38.00 -30.50 -39.61
C HIS A 159 37.82 -31.89 -40.23
N ASP A 160 36.60 -32.40 -40.26
CA ASP A 160 36.27 -33.71 -40.79
C ASP A 160 36.45 -33.80 -42.32
N ILE A 161 36.28 -32.68 -43.06
CA ILE A 161 36.55 -32.58 -44.46
C ILE A 161 38.06 -32.50 -44.76
N ARG A 162 38.83 -31.84 -43.87
CA ARG A 162 40.30 -31.69 -44.08
C ARG A 162 41.02 -33.01 -44.23
N THR A 163 40.63 -34.02 -43.42
CA THR A 163 41.28 -35.35 -43.40
C THR A 163 41.14 -36.08 -44.75
N PRO A 164 39.93 -36.27 -45.33
CA PRO A 164 39.81 -36.95 -46.63
C PRO A 164 40.39 -36.12 -47.78
N VAL A 165 40.31 -34.77 -47.72
CA VAL A 165 40.92 -33.94 -48.78
C VAL A 165 42.45 -34.06 -48.77
N SER A 166 43.08 -34.14 -47.60
CA SER A 166 44.53 -34.36 -47.48
C SER A 166 44.93 -35.72 -48.01
N LEU A 167 44.17 -36.76 -47.81
CA LEU A 167 44.38 -38.10 -48.28
C LEU A 167 44.30 -38.20 -49.85
N ILE A 168 43.44 -37.36 -50.46
CA ILE A 168 43.30 -37.30 -51.92
C ILE A 168 44.43 -36.48 -52.56
N LYS A 169 44.89 -35.43 -51.90
CA LYS A 169 45.90 -34.53 -52.41
C LYS A 169 47.32 -35.18 -52.46
N GLY A 170 47.62 -36.11 -51.56
CA GLY A 170 48.85 -36.85 -51.53
C GLY A 170 49.10 -37.64 -52.84
N PRO A 171 48.24 -38.58 -53.19
CA PRO A 171 48.37 -39.39 -54.43
C PRO A 171 48.30 -38.58 -55.70
N LEU A 172 47.55 -37.43 -55.76
CA LEU A 172 47.45 -36.55 -56.89
C LEU A 172 48.79 -35.81 -57.17
N ASN A 173 49.51 -35.40 -56.14
CA ASN A 173 50.85 -34.79 -56.29
C ASN A 173 51.86 -35.81 -56.76
N ASP A 174 51.80 -37.06 -56.30
CA ASP A 174 52.69 -38.12 -56.72
C ASP A 174 52.50 -38.49 -58.22
N LEU A 175 51.27 -38.42 -58.70
CA LEU A 175 50.95 -38.63 -60.13
C LEU A 175 51.42 -37.49 -61.00
N GLY A 176 51.35 -36.21 -60.55
CA GLY A 176 51.80 -35.06 -61.29
C GLY A 176 53.31 -34.98 -61.42
N GLU A 177 54.07 -35.50 -60.43
CA GLU A 177 55.52 -35.61 -60.54
C GLU A 177 55.98 -36.75 -61.45
N SER A 178 55.18 -37.81 -61.59
CA SER A 178 55.53 -38.91 -62.51
C SER A 178 55.27 -38.65 -63.98
N GLU A 179 54.49 -37.66 -64.35
CA GLU A 179 54.29 -37.22 -65.78
C GLU A 179 55.31 -36.15 -66.26
N ALA A 180 56.18 -35.68 -65.38
CA ALA A 180 57.21 -34.66 -65.70
C ALA A 180 58.60 -35.22 -65.99
N LEU A 181 58.74 -36.55 -66.07
CA LEU A 181 59.99 -37.28 -66.49
C LEU A 181 59.74 -37.99 -67.81
#